data_a148d0a721564a34268eaf8c5dce8a8b
#
_entry.id   a148d0a721564a34268eaf8c5dce8a8b
#
_cell.length_a   1.000
_cell.length_b   1.000
_cell.length_c   1.000
_cell.angle_alpha   90.00
_cell.angle_beta   90.00
_cell.angle_gamma   90.00
#
_symmetry.space_group_name_H-M   'P 1'
#
loop_
_entity.id
_entity.type
_entity.pdbx_description
1 polymer ?
#
loop_
_entity_poly.entity_id
_entity_poly.type
_entity_poly.pdbx_seq_one_letter_code
_entity_poly.pdbx_strand_id
1 'polypeptide(L)'
;MNDAHKKILLKTARDTVTAVIKGTPALKPPQSNDPELTAHCGCFVTLKNGVHLRGCIGQFVADRPLIEMVIEMAKASATGDPRFFDEPITAGELDELDIEISVLSPLKRTDNPLSLRLGIDGIYIKKGRAGGCFLPQVATETGWTKEEFLSYCCSHKAGLRPDAWKDAKTEVYLFTAEVFGAAFKDIT
;
A
#
# COMPACT_ATOMS: atom_id res chain seq x y z
N MET A 1 6.84 -2.13 -14.11
CA MET A 1 8.15 -2.33 -13.45
C MET A 1 8.73 -3.68 -13.86
N ASN A 2 10.05 -3.79 -14.11
CA ASN A 2 10.69 -5.07 -14.46
C ASN A 2 11.03 -5.90 -13.21
N ASP A 3 11.41 -7.17 -13.42
CA ASP A 3 11.68 -8.09 -12.31
C ASP A 3 12.92 -7.72 -11.48
N ALA A 4 13.92 -7.05 -12.09
CA ALA A 4 15.08 -6.57 -11.35
C ALA A 4 14.70 -5.47 -10.36
N HIS A 5 13.84 -4.52 -10.76
CA HIS A 5 13.33 -3.48 -9.88
C HIS A 5 12.50 -4.05 -8.73
N LYS A 6 11.63 -5.04 -9.02
CA LYS A 6 10.84 -5.73 -7.99
C LYS A 6 11.73 -6.40 -6.95
N LYS A 7 12.79 -7.08 -7.40
CA LYS A 7 13.78 -7.71 -6.50
C LYS A 7 14.49 -6.67 -5.62
N ILE A 8 14.91 -5.54 -6.18
CA ILE A 8 15.56 -4.46 -5.42
C ILE A 8 14.60 -3.94 -4.33
N LEU A 9 13.33 -3.68 -4.65
CA LEU A 9 12.35 -3.17 -3.70
C LEU A 9 12.03 -4.21 -2.62
N LEU A 10 11.83 -5.47 -2.98
CA LEU A 10 11.58 -6.56 -2.02
C LEU A 10 12.78 -6.73 -1.07
N LYS A 11 14.00 -6.75 -1.60
CA LYS A 11 15.22 -6.83 -0.78
C LYS A 11 15.32 -5.62 0.16
N THR A 12 15.08 -4.43 -0.33
CA THR A 12 15.09 -3.20 0.47
C THR A 12 14.07 -3.27 1.61
N ALA A 13 12.84 -3.74 1.33
CA ALA A 13 11.81 -3.93 2.33
C ALA A 13 12.20 -4.98 3.38
N ARG A 14 12.67 -6.17 2.95
CA ARG A 14 13.13 -7.25 3.84
C ARG A 14 14.25 -6.79 4.77
N ASP A 15 15.28 -6.18 4.20
CA ASP A 15 16.44 -5.74 4.97
C ASP A 15 16.05 -4.63 5.97
N THR A 16 15.09 -3.76 5.59
CA THR A 16 14.52 -2.74 6.50
C THR A 16 13.76 -3.37 7.65
N VAL A 17 12.85 -4.31 7.37
CA VAL A 17 12.09 -5.04 8.40
C VAL A 17 13.04 -5.76 9.34
N THR A 18 14.06 -6.46 8.79
CA THR A 18 15.09 -7.14 9.59
C THR A 18 15.81 -6.18 10.53
N ALA A 19 16.26 -5.05 10.01
CA ALA A 19 17.01 -4.07 10.79
C ALA A 19 16.17 -3.51 11.94
N VAL A 20 14.92 -3.16 11.67
CA VAL A 20 14.02 -2.59 12.67
C VAL A 20 13.67 -3.61 13.76
N ILE A 21 13.35 -4.85 13.39
CA ILE A 21 12.98 -5.90 14.36
C ILE A 21 14.18 -6.33 15.21
N LYS A 22 15.38 -6.38 14.62
CA LYS A 22 16.63 -6.71 15.36
C LYS A 22 17.25 -5.53 16.08
N GLY A 23 16.68 -4.31 15.97
CA GLY A 23 17.22 -3.11 16.61
C GLY A 23 18.59 -2.69 16.06
N THR A 24 18.91 -3.03 14.81
CA THR A 24 20.14 -2.63 14.13
C THR A 24 19.98 -1.28 13.43
N PRO A 25 21.06 -0.56 13.09
CA PRO A 25 20.97 0.73 12.43
C PRO A 25 20.13 0.67 11.15
N ALA A 26 19.36 1.73 10.92
CA ALA A 26 18.55 1.88 9.72
C ALA A 26 19.42 1.80 8.46
N LEU A 27 18.92 1.10 7.45
CA LEU A 27 19.58 1.00 6.15
C LEU A 27 19.54 2.35 5.43
N LYS A 28 20.65 2.67 4.77
CA LYS A 28 20.64 3.76 3.80
C LYS A 28 19.95 3.27 2.53
N PRO A 29 19.12 4.11 1.89
CA PRO A 29 18.53 3.74 0.61
C PRO A 29 19.64 3.41 -0.39
N PRO A 30 19.49 2.32 -1.17
CA PRO A 30 20.39 2.06 -2.29
C PRO A 30 20.39 3.27 -3.22
N GLN A 31 21.59 3.75 -3.60
CA GLN A 31 21.69 4.81 -4.61
C GLN A 31 21.24 4.25 -5.96
N SER A 32 20.27 4.89 -6.57
CA SER A 32 19.77 4.53 -7.89
C SER A 32 19.49 5.79 -8.69
N ASN A 33 19.90 5.79 -9.97
CA ASN A 33 19.49 6.78 -10.95
C ASN A 33 18.38 6.25 -11.87
N ASP A 34 17.84 5.06 -11.54
CA ASP A 34 16.78 4.45 -12.34
C ASP A 34 15.46 5.21 -12.14
N PRO A 35 14.84 5.68 -13.25
CA PRO A 35 13.62 6.48 -13.17
C PRO A 35 12.45 5.77 -12.48
N GLU A 36 12.34 4.43 -12.57
CA GLU A 36 11.27 3.68 -11.92
C GLU A 36 11.46 3.59 -10.41
N LEU A 37 12.70 3.49 -9.93
CA LEU A 37 13.02 3.43 -8.49
C LEU A 37 13.02 4.82 -7.83
N THR A 38 13.29 5.85 -8.63
CA THR A 38 13.31 7.24 -8.16
C THR A 38 12.01 8.01 -8.42
N ALA A 39 11.03 7.38 -9.09
CA ALA A 39 9.71 7.98 -9.30
C ALA A 39 9.03 8.33 -7.97
N HIS A 40 8.35 9.47 -7.94
CA HIS A 40 7.52 9.87 -6.80
C HIS A 40 6.13 9.25 -6.95
N CYS A 41 5.93 8.07 -6.39
CA CYS A 41 4.65 7.35 -6.41
C CYS A 41 4.34 6.73 -5.05
N GLY A 42 3.05 6.66 -4.73
CA GLY A 42 2.61 6.03 -3.49
C GLY A 42 2.90 4.54 -3.48
N CYS A 43 3.08 3.99 -2.29
CA CYS A 43 3.18 2.55 -2.14
C CYS A 43 2.61 2.08 -0.80
N PHE A 44 2.28 0.79 -0.74
CA PHE A 44 1.95 0.06 0.48
C PHE A 44 2.93 -1.09 0.65
N VAL A 45 3.29 -1.37 1.90
CA VAL A 45 4.01 -2.59 2.26
C VAL A 45 3.13 -3.39 3.19
N THR A 46 2.92 -4.66 2.86
CA THR A 46 2.12 -5.59 3.65
C THR A 46 3.02 -6.73 4.13
N LEU A 47 2.92 -7.05 5.41
CA LEU A 47 3.59 -8.17 6.05
C LEU A 47 2.54 -9.18 6.47
N LYS A 48 2.73 -10.44 6.12
CA LYS A 48 1.83 -11.55 6.47
C LYS A 48 2.66 -12.71 7.04
N ASN A 49 2.05 -13.52 7.90
CA ASN A 49 2.55 -14.84 8.29
C ASN A 49 1.46 -15.84 7.86
N GLY A 50 1.68 -16.52 6.73
CA GLY A 50 0.67 -17.31 6.06
C GLY A 50 -0.57 -16.47 5.72
N VAL A 51 -1.73 -16.82 6.30
CA VAL A 51 -2.99 -16.06 6.09
C VAL A 51 -3.16 -14.88 7.05
N HIS A 52 -2.30 -14.74 8.05
CA HIS A 52 -2.45 -13.73 9.10
C HIS A 52 -1.71 -12.44 8.70
N LEU A 53 -2.45 -11.34 8.68
CA LEU A 53 -1.86 -10.01 8.52
C LEU A 53 -1.01 -9.67 9.75
N ARG A 54 0.22 -9.17 9.54
CA ARG A 54 1.13 -8.72 10.60
C ARG A 54 1.44 -7.23 10.54
N GLY A 55 1.06 -6.57 9.46
CA GLY A 55 1.15 -5.12 9.26
C GLY A 55 0.88 -4.75 7.82
N CYS A 56 0.26 -3.58 7.62
CA CYS A 56 0.01 -3.03 6.29
C CYS A 56 -0.12 -1.51 6.39
N ILE A 57 0.92 -0.79 6.00
CA ILE A 57 0.96 0.68 5.98
C ILE A 57 1.40 1.15 4.61
N GLY A 58 0.87 2.29 4.19
CA GLY A 58 1.22 2.92 2.93
C GLY A 58 0.77 4.37 2.83
N GLN A 59 1.23 5.03 1.79
CA GLN A 59 0.86 6.39 1.44
C GLN A 59 0.49 6.50 -0.04
N PHE A 60 -0.52 7.32 -0.34
CA PHE A 60 -0.99 7.56 -1.71
C PHE A 60 -0.17 8.63 -2.44
N VAL A 61 0.31 9.61 -1.70
CA VAL A 61 1.07 10.74 -2.24
C VAL A 61 2.49 10.60 -1.74
N ALA A 62 3.42 10.45 -2.68
CA ALA A 62 4.83 10.37 -2.36
C ALA A 62 5.46 11.76 -2.33
N ASP A 63 6.17 12.04 -1.26
CA ASP A 63 7.02 13.23 -1.09
C ASP A 63 8.50 12.94 -1.36
N ARG A 64 8.82 11.68 -1.67
CA ARG A 64 10.18 11.16 -1.87
C ARG A 64 10.21 10.03 -2.91
N PRO A 65 11.41 9.60 -3.38
CA PRO A 65 11.58 8.47 -4.30
C PRO A 65 10.95 7.18 -3.80
N LEU A 66 10.44 6.34 -4.71
CA LEU A 66 9.79 5.07 -4.39
C LEU A 66 10.62 4.17 -3.48
N ILE A 67 11.94 4.07 -3.73
CA ILE A 67 12.81 3.23 -2.93
C ILE A 67 12.88 3.69 -1.47
N GLU A 68 12.83 5.00 -1.22
CA GLU A 68 12.78 5.57 0.13
C GLU A 68 11.39 5.40 0.75
N MET A 69 10.32 5.53 -0.06
CA MET A 69 8.96 5.24 0.38
C MET A 69 8.83 3.80 0.85
N VAL A 70 9.42 2.84 0.12
CA VAL A 70 9.40 1.41 0.51
C VAL A 70 10.09 1.20 1.86
N ILE A 71 11.23 1.85 2.12
CA ILE A 71 11.91 1.79 3.42
C ILE A 71 10.98 2.30 4.53
N GLU A 72 10.39 3.46 4.33
CA GLU A 72 9.51 4.06 5.35
C GLU A 72 8.26 3.21 5.60
N MET A 73 7.61 2.74 4.54
CA MET A 73 6.41 1.91 4.69
C MET A 73 6.72 0.52 5.24
N ALA A 74 7.86 -0.08 4.90
CA ALA A 74 8.30 -1.36 5.47
C ALA A 74 8.54 -1.23 6.99
N LYS A 75 9.23 -0.16 7.41
CA LYS A 75 9.42 0.16 8.83
C LYS A 75 8.08 0.38 9.53
N ALA A 76 7.21 1.22 8.97
CA ALA A 76 5.92 1.52 9.56
C ALA A 76 5.01 0.29 9.65
N SER A 77 5.03 -0.59 8.64
CA SER A 77 4.27 -1.84 8.66
C SER A 77 4.77 -2.81 9.73
N ALA A 78 6.08 -2.84 9.97
CA ALA A 78 6.66 -3.75 10.95
C ALA A 78 6.46 -3.31 12.40
N THR A 79 6.37 -1.99 12.69
CA THR A 79 6.39 -1.47 14.07
C THR A 79 5.44 -0.32 14.34
N GLY A 80 4.77 0.21 13.33
CA GLY A 80 3.93 1.41 13.44
C GLY A 80 2.46 1.17 13.11
N ASP A 81 2.06 -0.05 12.79
CA ASP A 81 0.64 -0.37 12.54
C ASP A 81 -0.09 -0.56 13.89
N PRO A 82 -1.00 0.36 14.24
CA PRO A 82 -1.63 0.35 15.55
C PRO A 82 -2.48 -0.89 15.84
N ARG A 83 -2.89 -1.63 14.80
CA ARG A 83 -3.67 -2.86 14.95
C ARG A 83 -2.88 -4.00 15.61
N PHE A 84 -1.53 -3.90 15.61
CA PHE A 84 -0.62 -4.96 16.03
C PHE A 84 0.35 -4.52 17.13
N PHE A 85 0.08 -3.42 17.82
CA PHE A 85 0.96 -2.97 18.94
C PHE A 85 1.02 -3.96 20.09
N ASP A 86 -0.07 -4.70 20.32
CA ASP A 86 -0.13 -5.72 21.38
C ASP A 86 0.49 -7.05 20.95
N GLU A 87 0.75 -7.23 19.67
CA GLU A 87 1.34 -8.45 19.09
C GLU A 87 2.49 -8.09 18.13
N PRO A 88 3.61 -7.54 18.61
CA PRO A 88 4.71 -7.12 17.74
C PRO A 88 5.37 -8.31 17.04
N ILE A 89 5.87 -8.05 15.82
CA ILE A 89 6.68 -9.02 15.08
C ILE A 89 7.98 -9.29 15.86
N THR A 90 8.33 -10.57 16.02
CA THR A 90 9.55 -10.99 16.70
C THR A 90 10.65 -11.40 15.74
N ALA A 91 11.91 -11.41 16.19
CA ALA A 91 13.03 -11.85 15.36
C ALA A 91 12.92 -13.32 14.92
N GLY A 92 12.27 -14.17 15.72
CA GLY A 92 12.05 -15.58 15.38
C GLY A 92 10.98 -15.79 14.30
N GLU A 93 10.11 -14.81 14.07
CA GLU A 93 9.04 -14.87 13.08
C GLU A 93 9.51 -14.43 11.68
N LEU A 94 10.68 -13.80 11.55
CA LEU A 94 11.11 -13.16 10.30
C LEU A 94 11.10 -14.12 9.10
N ASP A 95 11.60 -15.34 9.25
CA ASP A 95 11.70 -16.31 8.14
C ASP A 95 10.34 -16.88 7.69
N GLU A 96 9.29 -16.67 8.51
CA GLU A 96 7.92 -17.10 8.22
C GLU A 96 7.08 -16.01 7.55
N LEU A 97 7.63 -14.78 7.45
CA LEU A 97 6.91 -13.67 6.85
C LEU A 97 6.89 -13.76 5.32
N ASP A 98 5.80 -13.24 4.76
CA ASP A 98 5.68 -12.83 3.37
C ASP A 98 5.66 -11.31 3.29
N ILE A 99 6.36 -10.75 2.32
CA ILE A 99 6.32 -9.32 1.99
C ILE A 99 5.58 -9.12 0.68
N GLU A 100 4.62 -8.21 0.68
CA GLU A 100 3.92 -7.75 -0.51
C GLU A 100 4.08 -6.23 -0.62
N ILE A 101 4.44 -5.75 -1.81
CA ILE A 101 4.56 -4.33 -2.14
C ILE A 101 3.52 -4.00 -3.20
N SER A 102 2.70 -2.98 -2.94
CA SER A 102 1.79 -2.38 -3.91
C SER A 102 2.32 -1.01 -4.32
N VAL A 103 2.75 -0.86 -5.56
CA VAL A 103 3.20 0.41 -6.14
C VAL A 103 2.04 1.04 -6.89
N LEU A 104 1.69 2.29 -6.54
CA LEU A 104 0.52 2.97 -7.05
C LEU A 104 0.85 3.82 -8.28
N SER A 105 -0.04 3.83 -9.26
CA SER A 105 -0.01 4.86 -10.31
C SER A 105 -0.40 6.22 -9.73
N PRO A 106 -0.07 7.33 -10.42
CA PRO A 106 -0.59 8.64 -10.05
C PRO A 106 -2.12 8.65 -9.97
N LEU A 107 -2.64 9.37 -8.97
CA LEU A 107 -4.09 9.57 -8.80
C LEU A 107 -4.65 10.36 -9.98
N LYS A 108 -5.70 9.85 -10.63
CA LYS A 108 -6.41 10.52 -11.73
C LYS A 108 -7.82 10.87 -11.27
N ARG A 109 -8.12 12.16 -11.15
CA ARG A 109 -9.48 12.62 -10.85
C ARG A 109 -10.44 12.18 -11.95
N THR A 110 -11.64 11.75 -11.56
CA THR A 110 -12.72 11.39 -12.48
C THR A 110 -13.99 12.14 -12.14
N ASP A 111 -14.69 12.61 -13.19
CA ASP A 111 -16.03 13.18 -13.08
C ASP A 111 -17.12 12.10 -13.25
N ASN A 112 -16.71 10.88 -13.63
CA ASN A 112 -17.59 9.72 -13.72
C ASN A 112 -17.06 8.57 -12.85
N PRO A 113 -17.38 8.53 -11.53
CA PRO A 113 -16.90 7.47 -10.63
C PRO A 113 -17.25 6.05 -11.09
N LEU A 114 -18.37 5.87 -11.78
CA LEU A 114 -18.80 4.56 -12.29
C LEU A 114 -18.00 4.07 -13.50
N SER A 115 -17.09 4.90 -14.06
CA SER A 115 -16.15 4.46 -15.09
C SER A 115 -15.05 3.52 -14.54
N LEU A 116 -14.92 3.39 -13.21
CA LEU A 116 -13.97 2.49 -12.59
C LEU A 116 -14.11 1.05 -13.08
N ARG A 117 -12.99 0.32 -13.16
CA ARG A 117 -12.94 -1.10 -13.54
C ARG A 117 -12.60 -1.90 -12.28
N LEU A 118 -13.57 -2.67 -11.79
CA LEU A 118 -13.39 -3.50 -10.60
C LEU A 118 -12.21 -4.47 -10.77
N GLY A 119 -11.39 -4.61 -9.75
CA GLY A 119 -10.18 -5.43 -9.76
C GLY A 119 -8.97 -4.82 -10.48
N ILE A 120 -9.14 -3.71 -11.18
CA ILE A 120 -8.06 -2.99 -11.89
C ILE A 120 -7.83 -1.62 -11.29
N ASP A 121 -8.90 -0.87 -11.06
CA ASP A 121 -8.84 0.47 -10.52
C ASP A 121 -9.12 0.45 -9.02
N GLY A 122 -8.20 1.01 -8.25
CA GLY A 122 -8.46 1.45 -6.89
C GLY A 122 -9.12 2.82 -6.90
N ILE A 123 -9.72 3.18 -5.78
CA ILE A 123 -10.39 4.46 -5.59
C ILE A 123 -9.83 5.22 -4.39
N TYR A 124 -9.66 6.51 -4.54
CA TYR A 124 -9.42 7.44 -3.43
C TYR A 124 -10.53 8.50 -3.45
N ILE A 125 -11.25 8.61 -2.35
CA ILE A 125 -12.37 9.55 -2.17
C ILE A 125 -11.93 10.62 -1.18
N LYS A 126 -12.16 11.89 -1.52
CA LYS A 126 -11.80 13.03 -0.69
C LYS A 126 -12.94 14.04 -0.64
N LYS A 127 -13.25 14.53 0.56
CA LYS A 127 -14.19 15.64 0.78
C LYS A 127 -13.72 16.50 1.94
N GLY A 128 -13.19 17.67 1.63
CA GLY A 128 -12.57 18.53 2.64
C GLY A 128 -11.37 17.84 3.29
N ARG A 129 -11.44 17.61 4.60
CA ARG A 129 -10.40 16.92 5.37
C ARG A 129 -10.60 15.40 5.45
N ALA A 130 -11.78 14.92 5.13
CA ALA A 130 -12.10 13.50 5.11
C ALA A 130 -11.56 12.85 3.84
N GLY A 131 -11.00 11.65 3.96
CA GLY A 131 -10.51 10.89 2.81
C GLY A 131 -10.34 9.43 3.15
N GLY A 132 -10.50 8.59 2.14
CA GLY A 132 -10.37 7.14 2.27
C GLY A 132 -10.18 6.47 0.93
N CYS A 133 -9.73 5.25 0.96
CA CYS A 133 -9.42 4.50 -0.26
C CYS A 133 -9.73 3.03 -0.14
N PHE A 134 -9.85 2.42 -1.31
CA PHE A 134 -9.73 0.98 -1.50
C PHE A 134 -8.73 0.69 -2.61
N LEU A 135 -7.85 -0.28 -2.38
CA LEU A 135 -6.97 -0.85 -3.40
C LEU A 135 -7.80 -1.71 -4.37
N PRO A 136 -7.32 -1.93 -5.61
CA PRO A 136 -8.07 -2.69 -6.62
C PRO A 136 -8.49 -4.09 -6.17
N GLN A 137 -7.64 -4.79 -5.42
CA GLN A 137 -7.88 -6.17 -4.98
C GLN A 137 -9.08 -6.30 -4.03
N VAL A 138 -9.44 -5.26 -3.29
CA VAL A 138 -10.61 -5.29 -2.40
C VAL A 138 -11.88 -5.60 -3.19
N ALA A 139 -12.00 -5.12 -4.43
CA ALA A 139 -13.16 -5.40 -5.27
C ALA A 139 -13.27 -6.88 -5.66
N THR A 140 -12.13 -7.55 -5.90
CA THR A 140 -12.10 -8.98 -6.24
C THR A 140 -12.33 -9.89 -5.03
N GLU A 141 -11.86 -9.46 -3.86
CA GLU A 141 -12.03 -10.21 -2.60
C GLU A 141 -13.47 -10.16 -2.08
N THR A 142 -14.18 -9.06 -2.33
CA THR A 142 -15.52 -8.83 -1.77
C THR A 142 -16.65 -9.13 -2.73
N GLY A 143 -16.39 -9.10 -4.05
CA GLY A 143 -17.41 -9.30 -5.07
C GLY A 143 -18.42 -8.15 -5.16
N TRP A 144 -18.11 -6.97 -4.63
CA TRP A 144 -19.00 -5.81 -4.63
C TRP A 144 -19.22 -5.24 -6.04
N THR A 145 -20.41 -4.67 -6.24
CA THR A 145 -20.70 -3.81 -7.39
C THR A 145 -19.89 -2.50 -7.30
N LYS A 146 -19.85 -1.74 -8.40
CA LYS A 146 -19.16 -0.44 -8.42
C LYS A 146 -19.74 0.55 -7.41
N GLU A 147 -21.05 0.57 -7.29
CA GLU A 147 -21.77 1.42 -6.34
C GLU A 147 -21.47 1.04 -4.89
N GLU A 148 -21.43 -0.24 -4.58
CA GLU A 148 -21.07 -0.74 -3.26
C GLU A 148 -19.61 -0.42 -2.93
N PHE A 149 -18.70 -0.63 -3.89
CA PHE A 149 -17.28 -0.30 -3.72
C PHE A 149 -17.07 1.18 -3.38
N LEU A 150 -17.74 2.08 -4.11
CA LEU A 150 -17.71 3.52 -3.84
C LEU A 150 -18.37 3.86 -2.49
N SER A 151 -19.53 3.27 -2.20
CA SER A 151 -20.31 3.57 -1.00
C SER A 151 -19.63 3.07 0.27
N TYR A 152 -19.03 1.87 0.23
CA TYR A 152 -18.26 1.35 1.36
C TYR A 152 -16.94 2.11 1.56
N CYS A 153 -16.30 2.57 0.49
CA CYS A 153 -15.14 3.44 0.63
C CYS A 153 -15.53 4.76 1.33
N CYS A 154 -16.65 5.37 0.95
CA CYS A 154 -17.16 6.56 1.63
C CYS A 154 -17.38 6.32 3.13
N SER A 155 -18.10 5.26 3.48
CA SER A 155 -18.53 5.02 4.86
C SER A 155 -17.43 4.44 5.75
N HIS A 156 -16.73 3.41 5.29
CA HIS A 156 -15.79 2.64 6.10
C HIS A 156 -14.35 3.21 6.10
N LYS A 157 -13.99 3.97 5.06
CA LYS A 157 -12.63 4.52 4.94
C LYS A 157 -12.57 6.03 5.07
N ALA A 158 -13.51 6.75 4.45
CA ALA A 158 -13.50 8.20 4.47
C ALA A 158 -14.34 8.81 5.61
N GLY A 159 -15.14 8.03 6.33
CA GLY A 159 -16.04 8.52 7.39
C GLY A 159 -17.14 9.45 6.86
N LEU A 160 -17.55 9.24 5.61
CA LEU A 160 -18.59 10.01 4.92
C LEU A 160 -19.90 9.21 4.83
N ARG A 161 -20.98 9.87 4.41
CA ARG A 161 -22.22 9.17 4.05
C ARG A 161 -21.95 8.21 2.87
N PRO A 162 -22.62 7.04 2.78
CA PRO A 162 -22.39 6.08 1.70
C PRO A 162 -22.60 6.65 0.30
N ASP A 163 -23.52 7.61 0.15
CA ASP A 163 -23.84 8.27 -1.13
C ASP A 163 -22.99 9.51 -1.42
N ALA A 164 -22.00 9.82 -0.59
CA ALA A 164 -21.19 11.03 -0.71
C ALA A 164 -20.42 11.12 -2.03
N TRP A 165 -20.08 9.97 -2.66
CA TRP A 165 -19.41 9.95 -3.95
C TRP A 165 -20.23 10.52 -5.12
N LYS A 166 -21.57 10.72 -4.92
CA LYS A 166 -22.46 11.36 -5.89
C LYS A 166 -22.50 12.89 -5.74
N ASP A 167 -21.95 13.44 -4.65
CA ASP A 167 -21.94 14.87 -4.38
C ASP A 167 -20.84 15.54 -5.19
N ALA A 168 -21.18 16.65 -5.90
CA ALA A 168 -20.24 17.43 -6.69
C ALA A 168 -19.06 18.03 -5.87
N LYS A 169 -19.18 18.11 -4.54
CA LYS A 169 -18.11 18.56 -3.63
C LYS A 169 -17.18 17.41 -3.21
N THR A 170 -17.48 16.19 -3.61
CA THR A 170 -16.64 15.02 -3.33
C THR A 170 -15.76 14.76 -4.53
N GLU A 171 -14.47 14.66 -4.30
CA GLU A 171 -13.50 14.33 -5.33
C GLU A 171 -13.26 12.81 -5.30
N VAL A 172 -13.40 12.18 -6.47
CA VAL A 172 -13.09 10.77 -6.67
C VAL A 172 -11.89 10.65 -7.59
N TYR A 173 -10.91 9.89 -7.17
CA TYR A 173 -9.71 9.60 -7.94
C TYR A 173 -9.62 8.10 -8.20
N LEU A 174 -9.19 7.73 -9.40
CA LEU A 174 -8.86 6.38 -9.79
C LEU A 174 -7.35 6.22 -9.87
N PHE A 175 -6.85 5.05 -9.52
CA PHE A 175 -5.46 4.66 -9.67
C PHE A 175 -5.36 3.15 -9.91
N THR A 176 -4.22 2.69 -10.42
CA THR A 176 -3.90 1.27 -10.49
C THR A 176 -2.82 0.92 -9.49
N ALA A 177 -2.71 -0.33 -9.12
CA ALA A 177 -1.63 -0.84 -8.28
C ALA A 177 -0.92 -1.99 -9.00
N GLU A 178 0.40 -1.93 -9.04
CA GLU A 178 1.23 -3.09 -9.40
C GLU A 178 1.63 -3.79 -8.11
N VAL A 179 1.13 -5.02 -7.91
CA VAL A 179 1.32 -5.79 -6.68
C VAL A 179 2.29 -6.94 -6.95
N PHE A 180 3.30 -7.06 -6.11
CA PHE A 180 4.27 -8.17 -6.15
C PHE A 180 4.75 -8.48 -4.75
N GLY A 181 5.12 -9.74 -4.52
CA GLY A 181 5.55 -10.21 -3.21
C GLY A 181 6.42 -11.47 -3.30
N ALA A 182 7.02 -11.80 -2.17
CA ALA A 182 7.79 -13.04 -2.01
C ALA A 182 7.84 -13.43 -0.53
N ALA A 183 8.08 -14.71 -0.26
CA ALA A 183 8.41 -15.16 1.07
C ALA A 183 9.75 -14.56 1.53
N PHE A 184 9.82 -14.14 2.77
CA PHE A 184 10.96 -13.44 3.34
C PHE A 184 12.28 -14.19 3.13
N LYS A 185 12.26 -15.52 3.32
CA LYS A 185 13.40 -16.44 3.12
C LYS A 185 13.87 -16.56 1.67
N ASP A 186 13.01 -16.25 0.68
CA ASP A 186 13.30 -16.40 -0.75
C ASP A 186 13.85 -15.10 -1.37
N ILE A 187 13.82 -14.01 -0.63
CA ILE A 187 14.34 -12.71 -1.06
C ILE A 187 15.86 -12.69 -0.86
N THR A 188 16.63 -12.63 -1.93
CA THR A 188 18.10 -12.63 -1.94
C THR A 188 18.69 -11.28 -2.31
#